data_23161aaafec7d3be69c8a49da067f72d
#
_entry.id   23161aaafec7d3be69c8a49da067f72d
#
_cell.length_a   1.000
_cell.length_b   1.000
_cell.length_c   1.000
_cell.angle_alpha   90.00
_cell.angle_beta   90.00
_cell.angle_gamma   90.00
#
_symmetry.space_group_name_H-M   'P 1'
#
loop_
_entity.id
_entity.type
_entity.pdbx_description
1 polymer ?
#
loop_
_entity_poly.entity_id
_entity_poly.type
_entity_poly.pdbx_seq_one_letter_code
_entity_poly.pdbx_strand_id
1 'polypeptide(L)'
;SGTNPVVSRIITLKNIEEITNFEVGMDLRFANNTSSALLSDQFLVTSIDRDTGTLTGTLTNSSQSLNTGDDEVIFQAGDYTSAGARSKISGLEAWLPATAPTAGDSFFSQDRSKDATRLAGVRFNGASQPIEEALIGAASRLAREGGSPSHCFMDYTQFSNLEKALGSKVVYDKVSSDDADIGFQALTIIGPKGPISIVADQNCTPNVAYMLQMDTWTLNSLGAAPHILDLDGNRMLREASADAYEVRVGFYGNVGCTAPGYNCRVALA
;
A
#
# COMPACT_ATOMS: atom_id res chain seq x y z
N SER A 1 26.42 20.33 25.96
CA SER A 1 25.35 19.64 25.23
C SER A 1 24.48 20.71 24.58
N GLY A 2 24.79 21.00 23.31
CA GLY A 2 23.93 21.88 22.51
C GLY A 2 22.62 21.18 22.21
N THR A 3 21.52 21.69 22.72
CA THR A 3 20.20 21.30 22.28
C THR A 3 20.03 21.79 20.83
N ASN A 4 19.97 20.88 19.88
CA ASN A 4 19.59 21.25 18.51
C ASN A 4 18.23 21.96 18.54
N PRO A 5 18.10 23.10 17.88
CA PRO A 5 16.83 23.80 17.85
C PRO A 5 15.75 22.92 17.20
N VAL A 6 14.64 22.76 17.89
CA VAL A 6 13.45 22.11 17.34
C VAL A 6 12.82 23.08 16.35
N VAL A 7 12.74 22.69 15.09
CA VAL A 7 12.17 23.54 14.02
C VAL A 7 10.82 22.97 13.60
N SER A 8 9.78 23.79 13.72
CA SER A 8 8.46 23.44 13.18
C SER A 8 8.46 23.50 11.65
N ARG A 9 7.87 22.51 11.02
CA ARG A 9 7.73 22.40 9.56
C ARG A 9 6.33 21.94 9.19
N ILE A 10 5.94 22.29 7.98
CA ILE A 10 4.72 21.81 7.33
C ILE A 10 5.15 21.01 6.11
N ILE A 11 4.59 19.84 5.95
CA ILE A 11 4.82 18.94 4.83
C ILE A 11 3.48 18.72 4.15
N THR A 12 3.43 18.90 2.84
CA THR A 12 2.24 18.60 2.02
C THR A 12 2.45 17.28 1.30
N LEU A 13 1.52 16.37 1.44
CA LEU A 13 1.54 15.09 0.74
C LEU A 13 1.23 15.29 -0.74
N LYS A 14 1.88 14.50 -1.58
CA LYS A 14 1.62 14.50 -3.03
C LYS A 14 0.22 14.00 -3.36
N ASN A 15 -0.22 12.94 -2.67
CA ASN A 15 -1.55 12.38 -2.78
C ASN A 15 -2.29 12.63 -1.46
N ILE A 16 -3.35 13.40 -1.53
CA ILE A 16 -4.11 13.80 -0.33
C ILE A 16 -4.76 12.60 0.37
N GLU A 17 -5.14 11.57 -0.38
CA GLU A 17 -5.77 10.36 0.15
C GLU A 17 -4.85 9.59 1.11
N GLU A 18 -3.53 9.71 0.94
CA GLU A 18 -2.55 9.05 1.80
C GLU A 18 -2.47 9.65 3.22
N ILE A 19 -3.11 10.79 3.46
CA ILE A 19 -3.16 11.45 4.78
C ILE A 19 -3.78 10.54 5.86
N THR A 20 -4.62 9.60 5.45
CA THR A 20 -5.25 8.63 6.35
C THR A 20 -4.27 7.68 7.03
N ASN A 21 -3.06 7.54 6.47
CA ASN A 21 -2.00 6.70 7.01
C ASN A 21 -1.23 7.37 8.17
N PHE A 22 -1.51 8.64 8.46
CA PHE A 22 -0.78 9.42 9.44
C PHE A 22 -1.65 9.78 10.65
N GLU A 23 -1.02 9.74 11.84
CA GLU A 23 -1.65 10.10 13.10
C GLU A 23 -0.76 11.08 13.88
N VAL A 24 -1.41 11.90 14.73
CA VAL A 24 -0.69 12.81 15.63
C VAL A 24 0.14 11.98 16.62
N GLY A 25 1.38 12.37 16.83
CA GLY A 25 2.34 11.65 17.68
C GLY A 25 3.17 10.61 16.93
N MET A 26 2.93 10.38 15.63
CA MET A 26 3.82 9.54 14.83
C MET A 26 5.19 10.20 14.65
N ASP A 27 6.22 9.40 14.77
CA ASP A 27 7.59 9.75 14.44
C ASP A 27 7.92 9.25 13.02
N LEU A 28 8.22 10.18 12.13
CA LEU A 28 8.41 9.90 10.71
C LEU A 28 9.88 10.05 10.31
N ARG A 29 10.28 9.27 9.33
CA ARG A 29 11.59 9.32 8.67
C ARG A 29 11.39 9.50 7.17
N PHE A 30 12.38 10.10 6.54
CA PHE A 30 12.36 10.40 5.10
C PHE A 30 13.50 9.67 4.41
N ALA A 31 13.25 9.22 3.21
CA ALA A 31 14.28 8.69 2.34
C ALA A 31 14.19 9.35 0.97
N ASN A 32 15.35 9.62 0.40
CA ASN A 32 15.42 10.14 -0.95
C ASN A 32 15.00 9.05 -1.95
N ASN A 33 14.03 9.36 -2.80
CA ASN A 33 13.47 8.40 -3.76
C ASN A 33 14.49 7.93 -4.82
N THR A 34 15.43 8.78 -5.18
CA THR A 34 16.45 8.46 -6.21
C THR A 34 17.60 7.63 -5.66
N SER A 35 18.13 8.01 -4.48
CA SER A 35 19.31 7.34 -3.88
C SER A 35 18.94 6.28 -2.85
N SER A 36 17.68 6.20 -2.44
CA SER A 36 17.19 5.39 -1.32
C SER A 36 17.91 5.67 0.00
N ALA A 37 18.63 6.79 0.09
CA ALA A 37 19.35 7.19 1.29
C ALA A 37 18.36 7.70 2.34
N LEU A 38 18.46 7.15 3.56
CA LEU A 38 17.68 7.63 4.69
C LEU A 38 18.22 8.99 5.14
N LEU A 39 17.35 9.98 5.25
CA LEU A 39 17.70 11.27 5.83
C LEU A 39 17.83 11.16 7.35
N SER A 40 18.73 11.94 7.94
CA SER A 40 19.06 11.85 9.37
C SER A 40 17.95 12.39 10.29
N ASP A 41 17.05 13.20 9.73
CA ASP A 41 16.02 13.89 10.50
C ASP A 41 14.83 12.99 10.84
N GLN A 42 14.31 13.19 12.02
CA GLN A 42 13.04 12.63 12.48
C GLN A 42 12.03 13.77 12.55
N PHE A 43 10.80 13.49 12.17
CA PHE A 43 9.71 14.43 12.15
C PHE A 43 8.57 13.91 13.04
N LEU A 44 8.39 14.55 14.18
CA LEU A 44 7.28 14.24 15.07
C LEU A 44 6.03 15.00 14.63
N VAL A 45 4.99 14.30 14.24
CA VAL A 45 3.72 14.88 13.82
C VAL A 45 3.01 15.48 15.02
N THR A 46 2.68 16.77 14.97
CA THR A 46 1.97 17.49 16.04
C THR A 46 0.54 17.85 15.66
N SER A 47 0.25 18.00 14.37
CA SER A 47 -1.09 18.33 13.85
C SER A 47 -1.23 17.84 12.42
N ILE A 48 -2.44 17.48 12.02
CA ILE A 48 -2.79 16.98 10.69
C ILE A 48 -3.99 17.75 10.18
N ASP A 49 -3.89 18.27 8.97
CA ASP A 49 -5.02 18.78 8.22
C ASP A 49 -5.36 17.79 7.10
N ARG A 50 -6.47 17.09 7.29
CA ARG A 50 -6.90 16.02 6.37
C ARG A 50 -7.54 16.56 5.10
N ASP A 51 -8.02 17.81 5.12
CA ASP A 51 -8.66 18.44 3.96
C ASP A 51 -7.63 18.93 2.94
N THR A 52 -6.47 19.37 3.43
CA THR A 52 -5.38 19.88 2.58
C THR A 52 -4.25 18.88 2.39
N GLY A 53 -4.27 17.74 3.09
CA GLY A 53 -3.21 16.74 3.04
C GLY A 53 -1.89 17.22 3.65
N THR A 54 -1.96 18.07 4.71
CA THR A 54 -0.77 18.65 5.32
C THR A 54 -0.50 18.08 6.72
N LEU A 55 0.78 17.80 6.96
CA LEU A 55 1.32 17.37 8.25
C LEU A 55 2.13 18.53 8.85
N THR A 56 1.77 18.96 10.03
CA THR A 56 2.59 19.91 10.82
C THR A 56 3.32 19.15 11.90
N GLY A 57 4.60 19.43 12.07
CA GLY A 57 5.40 18.72 13.06
C GLY A 57 6.72 19.38 13.34
N THR A 58 7.54 18.73 14.14
CA THR A 58 8.84 19.22 14.58
C THR A 58 9.97 18.31 14.11
N LEU A 59 11.01 18.90 13.51
CA LEU A 59 12.24 18.21 13.16
C LEU A 59 13.21 18.18 14.35
N THR A 60 13.82 17.04 14.60
CA THR A 60 14.81 16.86 15.68
C THR A 60 16.20 17.36 15.31
N ASN A 61 16.50 17.53 14.02
CA ASN A 61 17.78 18.00 13.53
C ASN A 61 17.59 19.08 12.45
N SER A 62 17.88 20.33 12.77
CA SER A 62 17.66 21.48 11.90
C SER A 62 18.70 21.66 10.79
N SER A 63 19.74 20.82 10.74
CA SER A 63 20.85 20.97 9.80
C SER A 63 20.57 20.39 8.41
N GLN A 64 19.49 19.66 8.25
CA GLN A 64 19.07 19.13 6.95
C GLN A 64 17.86 19.89 6.42
N SER A 65 17.99 20.36 5.21
CA SER A 65 16.87 20.85 4.42
C SER A 65 16.08 19.65 3.97
N LEU A 66 14.86 19.46 4.50
CA LEU A 66 13.88 18.66 3.77
C LEU A 66 13.65 19.37 2.45
N ASN A 67 14.17 18.80 1.39
CA ASN A 67 13.99 19.36 0.06
C ASN A 67 12.59 19.01 -0.40
N THR A 68 11.61 19.80 0.03
CA THR A 68 10.17 19.59 -0.18
C THR A 68 9.74 19.71 -1.65
N GLY A 69 10.68 19.77 -2.57
CA GLY A 69 10.40 19.82 -4.00
C GLY A 69 10.53 18.49 -4.72
N ASP A 70 11.10 17.49 -4.07
CA ASP A 70 11.40 16.21 -4.71
C ASP A 70 10.65 15.09 -4.00
N ASP A 71 10.17 14.12 -4.76
CA ASP A 71 9.43 12.93 -4.38
C ASP A 71 10.13 12.13 -3.25
N GLU A 72 10.22 12.67 -2.04
CA GLU A 72 10.73 11.95 -0.88
C GLU A 72 9.71 10.95 -0.38
N VAL A 73 10.19 9.78 0.03
CA VAL A 73 9.35 8.72 0.58
C VAL A 73 9.34 8.83 2.10
N ILE A 74 8.15 8.77 2.69
CA ILE A 74 7.93 8.89 4.13
C ILE A 74 7.73 7.50 4.74
N PHE A 75 8.43 7.24 5.84
CA PHE A 75 8.33 6.02 6.62
C PHE A 75 8.06 6.35 8.09
N GLN A 76 7.39 5.45 8.79
CA GLN A 76 7.39 5.49 10.25
C GLN A 76 8.79 5.15 10.76
N ALA A 77 9.22 5.80 11.85
CA ALA A 77 10.51 5.52 12.46
C ALA A 77 10.65 4.04 12.84
N GLY A 78 11.74 3.43 12.42
CA GLY A 78 11.99 2.00 12.61
C GLY A 78 11.58 1.08 11.45
N ASP A 79 10.78 1.54 10.50
CA ASP A 79 10.32 0.71 9.38
C ASP A 79 11.36 0.51 8.30
N TYR A 80 12.24 1.48 8.14
CA TYR A 80 13.31 1.48 7.15
C TYR A 80 14.63 1.87 7.79
N THR A 81 15.68 1.12 7.52
CA THR A 81 17.03 1.42 7.95
C THR A 81 17.91 1.79 6.77
N SER A 82 19.00 2.55 7.03
CA SER A 82 19.96 2.95 6.00
C SER A 82 20.62 1.78 5.25
N ALA A 83 20.53 0.58 5.79
CA ALA A 83 21.00 -0.65 5.14
C ALA A 83 19.95 -1.31 4.24
N GLY A 84 18.79 -0.67 4.02
CA GLY A 84 17.69 -1.23 3.23
C GLY A 84 16.92 -2.36 3.91
N ALA A 85 17.19 -2.63 5.20
CA ALA A 85 16.41 -3.59 5.97
C ALA A 85 15.01 -3.01 6.23
N ARG A 86 14.00 -3.77 5.90
CA ARG A 86 12.58 -3.43 6.07
C ARG A 86 12.03 -4.20 7.25
N SER A 87 11.37 -3.51 8.17
CA SER A 87 10.73 -4.11 9.35
C SER A 87 9.23 -4.34 9.15
N LYS A 88 8.66 -3.91 8.02
CA LYS A 88 7.26 -4.15 7.66
C LYS A 88 7.10 -5.28 6.65
N ILE A 89 5.88 -5.82 6.61
CA ILE A 89 5.50 -6.85 5.63
C ILE A 89 5.61 -6.30 4.20
N SER A 90 5.92 -7.19 3.25
CA SER A 90 5.97 -6.83 1.83
C SER A 90 4.56 -6.74 1.28
N GLY A 91 4.09 -5.53 0.97
CA GLY A 91 2.76 -5.28 0.42
C GLY A 91 2.64 -5.59 -1.07
N LEU A 92 1.46 -5.33 -1.63
CA LEU A 92 1.16 -5.59 -3.05
C LEU A 92 2.12 -4.89 -4.01
N GLU A 93 2.54 -3.65 -3.72
CA GLU A 93 3.50 -2.93 -4.57
C GLU A 93 4.89 -3.56 -4.61
N ALA A 94 5.30 -4.21 -3.53
CA ALA A 94 6.57 -4.94 -3.52
C ALA A 94 6.51 -6.19 -4.40
N TRP A 95 5.37 -6.88 -4.41
CA TRP A 95 5.11 -8.06 -5.25
C TRP A 95 4.80 -7.69 -6.71
N LEU A 96 4.03 -6.62 -6.93
CA LEU A 96 3.54 -6.16 -8.23
C LEU A 96 4.02 -4.72 -8.50
N PRO A 97 5.33 -4.52 -8.74
CA PRO A 97 5.90 -3.19 -8.88
C PRO A 97 5.38 -2.45 -10.11
N ALA A 98 5.36 -1.11 -10.02
CA ALA A 98 4.93 -0.23 -11.11
C ALA A 98 5.79 -0.37 -12.36
N THR A 99 7.09 -0.48 -12.17
CA THR A 99 8.08 -0.63 -13.25
C THR A 99 8.54 -2.08 -13.38
N ALA A 100 8.94 -2.47 -14.58
CA ALA A 100 9.51 -3.79 -14.76
C ALA A 100 10.83 -3.93 -13.98
N PRO A 101 11.06 -5.05 -13.28
CA PRO A 101 12.33 -5.31 -12.61
C PRO A 101 13.50 -5.22 -13.58
N THR A 102 14.57 -4.57 -13.14
CA THR A 102 15.83 -4.46 -13.88
C THR A 102 16.84 -5.50 -13.38
N ALA A 103 17.94 -5.70 -14.13
CA ALA A 103 18.98 -6.63 -13.73
C ALA A 103 19.52 -6.31 -12.33
N GLY A 104 19.54 -7.31 -11.45
CA GLY A 104 19.95 -7.17 -10.05
C GLY A 104 18.82 -6.84 -9.07
N ASP A 105 17.58 -6.68 -9.53
CA ASP A 105 16.41 -6.57 -8.64
C ASP A 105 16.16 -7.90 -7.92
N SER A 106 16.73 -8.01 -6.72
CA SER A 106 16.60 -9.20 -5.88
C SER A 106 15.44 -9.02 -4.89
N PHE A 107 14.40 -9.85 -5.03
CA PHE A 107 13.27 -9.92 -4.12
C PHE A 107 13.16 -11.33 -3.55
N PHE A 108 13.25 -11.48 -2.23
CA PHE A 108 13.38 -12.78 -1.56
C PHE A 108 14.49 -13.66 -2.17
N SER A 109 15.65 -13.06 -2.44
CA SER A 109 16.82 -13.70 -3.05
C SER A 109 16.60 -14.23 -4.48
N GLN A 110 15.53 -13.81 -5.16
CA GLN A 110 15.27 -14.12 -6.55
C GLN A 110 15.45 -12.89 -7.43
N ASP A 111 16.23 -13.03 -8.51
CA ASP A 111 16.37 -12.00 -9.54
C ASP A 111 15.12 -12.00 -10.43
N ARG A 112 14.25 -11.01 -10.23
CA ARG A 112 12.98 -10.91 -10.95
C ARG A 112 13.11 -10.43 -12.40
N SER A 113 14.27 -9.90 -12.77
CA SER A 113 14.50 -9.44 -14.14
C SER A 113 14.50 -10.56 -15.17
N LYS A 114 14.76 -11.80 -14.75
CA LYS A 114 14.82 -12.97 -15.64
C LYS A 114 13.46 -13.33 -16.25
N ASP A 115 12.39 -13.11 -15.52
CA ASP A 115 11.01 -13.18 -16.01
C ASP A 115 10.14 -12.19 -15.25
N ALA A 116 10.17 -10.97 -15.72
CA ALA A 116 9.51 -9.85 -15.05
C ALA A 116 7.97 -10.00 -14.96
N THR A 117 7.38 -10.82 -15.82
CA THR A 117 5.94 -11.09 -15.79
C THR A 117 5.61 -12.16 -14.76
N ARG A 118 6.33 -13.29 -14.77
CA ARG A 118 6.04 -14.41 -13.85
C ARG A 118 6.48 -14.13 -12.43
N LEU A 119 7.59 -13.40 -12.25
CA LEU A 119 8.17 -13.15 -10.92
C LEU A 119 7.75 -11.84 -10.27
N ALA A 120 7.19 -10.89 -11.05
CA ALA A 120 6.77 -9.59 -10.54
C ALA A 120 5.39 -9.13 -11.06
N GLY A 121 4.59 -10.07 -11.54
CA GLY A 121 3.23 -9.81 -11.97
C GLY A 121 3.07 -9.13 -13.33
N VAL A 122 1.86 -9.16 -13.83
CA VAL A 122 1.48 -8.47 -15.06
C VAL A 122 1.31 -6.98 -14.78
N ARG A 123 1.83 -6.13 -15.64
CA ARG A 123 1.64 -4.68 -15.65
C ARG A 123 0.81 -4.30 -16.85
N PHE A 124 -0.28 -3.58 -16.61
CA PHE A 124 -1.15 -3.07 -17.66
C PHE A 124 -1.28 -1.55 -17.52
N ASN A 125 -0.98 -0.84 -18.59
CA ASN A 125 -1.15 0.61 -18.62
C ASN A 125 -2.50 0.94 -19.25
N GLY A 126 -3.47 1.31 -18.42
CA GLY A 126 -4.80 1.74 -18.81
C GLY A 126 -5.04 3.25 -18.64
N ALA A 127 -4.01 4.05 -18.29
CA ALA A 127 -4.15 5.46 -17.98
C ALA A 127 -4.69 6.34 -19.13
N SER A 128 -4.61 5.86 -20.38
CA SER A 128 -5.15 6.57 -21.55
C SER A 128 -6.49 6.03 -22.05
N GLN A 129 -7.10 5.10 -21.33
CA GLN A 129 -8.35 4.42 -21.68
C GLN A 129 -9.43 4.71 -20.64
N PRO A 130 -10.73 4.63 -21.01
CA PRO A 130 -11.81 4.57 -20.04
C PRO A 130 -11.58 3.43 -19.04
N ILE A 131 -11.95 3.66 -17.78
CA ILE A 131 -11.64 2.73 -16.69
C ILE A 131 -12.18 1.32 -16.93
N GLU A 132 -13.39 1.19 -17.47
CA GLU A 132 -14.00 -0.10 -17.78
C GLU A 132 -13.23 -0.85 -18.88
N GLU A 133 -12.76 -0.13 -19.91
CA GLU A 133 -11.96 -0.73 -20.99
C GLU A 133 -10.58 -1.16 -20.47
N ALA A 134 -9.97 -0.35 -19.61
CA ALA A 134 -8.70 -0.67 -18.97
C ALA A 134 -8.80 -1.97 -18.14
N LEU A 135 -9.87 -2.11 -17.36
CA LEU A 135 -10.09 -3.31 -16.53
C LEU A 135 -10.35 -4.56 -17.39
N ILE A 136 -11.18 -4.47 -18.43
CA ILE A 136 -11.43 -5.58 -19.36
C ILE A 136 -10.14 -5.95 -20.12
N GLY A 137 -9.39 -4.96 -20.57
CA GLY A 137 -8.11 -5.16 -21.23
C GLY A 137 -7.09 -5.85 -20.34
N ALA A 138 -6.99 -5.43 -19.09
CA ALA A 138 -6.13 -6.04 -18.09
C ALA A 138 -6.51 -7.48 -17.78
N ALA A 139 -7.83 -7.77 -17.63
CA ALA A 139 -8.33 -9.13 -17.43
C ALA A 139 -7.98 -10.04 -18.61
N SER A 140 -8.11 -9.54 -19.85
CA SER A 140 -7.74 -10.28 -21.05
C SER A 140 -6.23 -10.54 -21.14
N ARG A 141 -5.41 -9.55 -20.77
CA ARG A 141 -3.94 -9.70 -20.71
C ARG A 141 -3.55 -10.73 -19.66
N LEU A 142 -4.19 -10.71 -18.50
CA LEU A 142 -3.91 -11.65 -17.43
C LEU A 142 -4.34 -13.08 -17.77
N ALA A 143 -5.50 -13.24 -18.43
CA ALA A 143 -5.96 -14.55 -18.91
C ALA A 143 -4.98 -15.19 -19.91
N ARG A 144 -4.30 -14.39 -20.73
CA ARG A 144 -3.25 -14.85 -21.66
C ARG A 144 -2.06 -15.44 -20.91
N GLU A 145 -1.70 -14.89 -19.75
CA GLU A 145 -0.61 -15.44 -18.91
C GLU A 145 -1.05 -16.65 -18.08
N GLY A 146 -2.32 -17.02 -18.14
CA GLY A 146 -2.86 -18.17 -17.43
C GLY A 146 -3.62 -17.80 -16.13
N GLY A 147 -3.56 -16.55 -15.67
CA GLY A 147 -4.22 -16.07 -14.46
C GLY A 147 -5.74 -16.08 -14.56
N SER A 148 -6.40 -16.29 -13.43
CA SER A 148 -7.86 -16.24 -13.27
C SER A 148 -8.18 -15.35 -12.06
N PRO A 149 -8.16 -14.01 -12.22
CA PRO A 149 -8.39 -13.11 -11.10
C PRO A 149 -9.81 -13.28 -10.57
N SER A 150 -9.95 -13.28 -9.25
CA SER A 150 -11.23 -13.35 -8.55
C SER A 150 -11.68 -11.99 -8.02
N HIS A 151 -10.71 -11.12 -7.67
CA HIS A 151 -10.97 -9.81 -7.08
C HIS A 151 -10.14 -8.73 -7.77
N CYS A 152 -10.71 -7.51 -7.79
CA CYS A 152 -10.05 -6.30 -8.25
C CYS A 152 -10.17 -5.24 -7.16
N PHE A 153 -9.06 -4.87 -6.54
CA PHE A 153 -9.01 -3.83 -5.51
C PHE A 153 -8.62 -2.50 -6.12
N MET A 154 -9.27 -1.44 -5.70
CA MET A 154 -8.97 -0.07 -6.14
C MET A 154 -9.34 0.94 -5.05
N ASP A 155 -8.82 2.17 -5.16
CA ASP A 155 -9.17 3.24 -4.25
C ASP A 155 -10.63 3.71 -4.42
N TYR A 156 -11.14 4.47 -3.45
CA TYR A 156 -12.52 4.99 -3.48
C TYR A 156 -12.77 5.95 -4.63
N THR A 157 -11.77 6.72 -5.03
CA THR A 157 -11.88 7.70 -6.14
C THR A 157 -12.07 6.97 -7.46
N GLN A 158 -11.25 5.96 -7.72
CA GLN A 158 -11.36 5.14 -8.92
C GLN A 158 -12.62 4.28 -8.93
N PHE A 159 -13.05 3.79 -7.77
CA PHE A 159 -14.33 3.10 -7.66
C PHE A 159 -15.51 4.02 -8.04
N SER A 160 -15.52 5.25 -7.51
CA SER A 160 -16.53 6.26 -7.88
C SER A 160 -16.47 6.64 -9.36
N ASN A 161 -15.29 6.72 -9.95
CA ASN A 161 -15.14 6.96 -11.38
C ASN A 161 -15.71 5.82 -12.21
N LEU A 162 -15.50 4.57 -11.77
CA LEU A 162 -16.09 3.40 -12.40
C LEU A 162 -17.62 3.40 -12.30
N GLU A 163 -18.20 3.72 -11.12
CA GLU A 163 -19.63 3.85 -10.94
C GLU A 163 -20.25 4.89 -11.89
N LYS A 164 -19.60 6.06 -12.01
CA LYS A 164 -20.04 7.12 -12.93
C LYS A 164 -19.94 6.70 -14.39
N ALA A 165 -18.90 5.97 -14.79
CA ALA A 165 -18.71 5.45 -16.14
C ALA A 165 -19.78 4.40 -16.48
N LEU A 166 -20.16 3.56 -15.52
CA LEU A 166 -21.18 2.54 -15.67
C LEU A 166 -22.60 3.11 -15.56
N GLY A 167 -22.83 4.18 -14.81
CA GLY A 167 -24.15 4.72 -14.50
C GLY A 167 -25.01 5.08 -15.72
N SER A 168 -24.40 5.31 -16.88
CA SER A 168 -25.11 5.52 -18.15
C SER A 168 -25.42 4.21 -18.92
N LYS A 169 -24.84 3.09 -18.50
CA LYS A 169 -24.88 1.80 -19.22
C LYS A 169 -25.62 0.70 -18.45
N VAL A 170 -25.88 0.92 -17.15
CA VAL A 170 -26.55 -0.09 -16.31
C VAL A 170 -28.06 0.02 -16.50
N VAL A 171 -28.67 -1.03 -17.02
CA VAL A 171 -30.09 -1.24 -16.93
C VAL A 171 -30.41 -1.75 -15.54
N TYR A 172 -31.06 -0.93 -14.72
CA TYR A 172 -31.55 -1.34 -13.41
C TYR A 172 -32.51 -2.49 -13.57
N ASP A 173 -32.12 -3.69 -13.24
CA ASP A 173 -33.05 -4.76 -13.03
C ASP A 173 -33.86 -4.43 -11.76
N LYS A 174 -35.17 -4.24 -11.89
CA LYS A 174 -36.04 -3.85 -10.79
C LYS A 174 -36.01 -4.91 -9.71
N VAL A 175 -35.17 -4.73 -8.73
CA VAL A 175 -35.37 -5.33 -7.42
C VAL A 175 -36.48 -4.49 -6.76
N SER A 176 -37.66 -5.06 -6.64
CA SER A 176 -38.79 -4.46 -5.92
C SER A 176 -38.47 -4.44 -4.42
N SER A 177 -37.88 -3.38 -3.94
CA SER A 177 -37.85 -3.02 -2.53
C SER A 177 -38.23 -1.56 -2.39
N ASP A 178 -39.05 -1.26 -1.38
CA ASP A 178 -39.62 0.07 -1.12
C ASP A 178 -38.58 1.13 -0.68
N ASP A 179 -37.31 0.77 -0.60
CA ASP A 179 -36.22 1.66 -0.28
C ASP A 179 -35.34 1.88 -1.52
N ALA A 180 -35.25 3.11 -1.97
CA ALA A 180 -34.38 3.52 -3.07
C ALA A 180 -32.93 3.65 -2.54
N ASP A 181 -32.16 2.57 -2.60
CA ASP A 181 -30.72 2.61 -2.36
C ASP A 181 -30.00 3.24 -3.55
N ILE A 182 -29.24 4.29 -3.29
CA ILE A 182 -28.38 4.93 -4.28
C ILE A 182 -26.98 4.35 -4.13
N GLY A 183 -26.46 3.69 -5.16
CA GLY A 183 -25.12 3.09 -5.20
C GLY A 183 -25.14 1.60 -5.52
N PHE A 184 -23.95 1.05 -5.75
CA PHE A 184 -23.79 -0.38 -6.02
C PHE A 184 -23.18 -1.08 -4.79
N GLN A 185 -23.85 -2.08 -4.26
CA GLN A 185 -23.33 -2.89 -3.15
C GLN A 185 -22.15 -3.77 -3.59
N ALA A 186 -22.12 -4.20 -4.83
CA ALA A 186 -21.03 -4.95 -5.42
C ALA A 186 -21.00 -4.74 -6.93
N LEU A 187 -19.82 -4.39 -7.45
CA LEU A 187 -19.58 -4.36 -8.89
C LEU A 187 -18.85 -5.64 -9.29
N THR A 188 -19.30 -6.25 -10.38
CA THR A 188 -18.64 -7.43 -10.94
C THR A 188 -18.37 -7.21 -12.41
N ILE A 189 -17.14 -7.43 -12.83
CA ILE A 189 -16.75 -7.44 -14.24
C ILE A 189 -16.64 -8.91 -14.68
N ILE A 190 -17.20 -9.22 -15.84
CA ILE A 190 -17.06 -10.54 -16.44
C ILE A 190 -15.79 -10.55 -17.28
N GLY A 191 -14.75 -11.19 -16.78
CA GLY A 191 -13.51 -11.42 -17.49
C GLY A 191 -13.55 -12.70 -18.36
N PRO A 192 -12.51 -12.94 -19.17
CA PRO A 192 -12.45 -14.13 -20.05
C PRO A 192 -12.49 -15.47 -19.31
N LYS A 193 -12.13 -15.51 -18.02
CA LYS A 193 -12.09 -16.72 -17.19
C LYS A 193 -13.13 -16.73 -16.08
N GLY A 194 -14.02 -15.77 -16.04
CA GLY A 194 -15.09 -15.70 -15.04
C GLY A 194 -15.33 -14.32 -14.45
N PRO A 195 -16.21 -14.23 -13.46
CA PRO A 195 -16.53 -12.97 -12.82
C PRO A 195 -15.39 -12.51 -11.90
N ILE A 196 -15.12 -11.20 -11.90
CA ILE A 196 -14.13 -10.52 -11.06
C ILE A 196 -14.90 -9.55 -10.17
N SER A 197 -14.88 -9.77 -8.88
CA SER A 197 -15.49 -8.87 -7.89
C SER A 197 -14.65 -7.63 -7.69
N ILE A 198 -15.24 -6.43 -7.78
CA ILE A 198 -14.56 -5.18 -7.54
C ILE A 198 -14.76 -4.75 -6.10
N VAL A 199 -13.68 -4.43 -5.43
CA VAL A 199 -13.66 -4.03 -4.02
C VAL A 199 -12.96 -2.69 -3.91
N ALA A 200 -13.60 -1.73 -3.27
CA ALA A 200 -12.99 -0.46 -2.92
C ALA A 200 -12.27 -0.57 -1.58
N ASP A 201 -11.03 -0.11 -1.51
CA ASP A 201 -10.21 -0.11 -0.29
C ASP A 201 -9.41 1.19 -0.20
N GLN A 202 -9.50 1.86 0.97
CA GLN A 202 -8.79 3.12 1.21
C GLN A 202 -7.26 3.01 1.17
N ASN A 203 -6.71 1.80 1.40
CA ASN A 203 -5.27 1.57 1.42
C ASN A 203 -4.71 1.21 0.03
N CYS A 204 -5.56 1.17 -1.00
CA CYS A 204 -5.08 1.01 -2.37
C CYS A 204 -4.35 2.26 -2.83
N THR A 205 -3.26 2.04 -3.57
CA THR A 205 -2.51 3.13 -4.19
C THR A 205 -3.41 3.92 -5.14
N PRO A 206 -3.44 5.27 -5.06
CA PRO A 206 -4.21 6.11 -5.96
C PRO A 206 -3.90 5.84 -7.44
N ASN A 207 -4.93 5.88 -8.28
CA ASN A 207 -4.83 5.62 -9.72
C ASN A 207 -4.29 4.24 -10.11
N VAL A 208 -4.47 3.26 -9.22
CA VAL A 208 -4.07 1.87 -9.45
C VAL A 208 -5.21 0.92 -9.11
N ALA A 209 -5.37 -0.13 -9.94
CA ALA A 209 -6.18 -1.27 -9.56
C ALA A 209 -5.33 -2.54 -9.54
N TYR A 210 -5.58 -3.39 -8.55
CA TYR A 210 -4.93 -4.69 -8.40
C TYR A 210 -5.92 -5.81 -8.70
N MET A 211 -5.73 -6.52 -9.81
CA MET A 211 -6.49 -7.73 -10.12
C MET A 211 -5.75 -8.94 -9.56
N LEU A 212 -6.35 -9.56 -8.56
CA LEU A 212 -5.72 -10.61 -7.79
C LEU A 212 -6.45 -11.94 -7.93
N GLN A 213 -5.66 -12.98 -8.13
CA GLN A 213 -6.08 -14.36 -7.95
C GLN A 213 -5.80 -14.73 -6.49
N MET A 214 -6.84 -14.66 -5.64
CA MET A 214 -6.69 -14.68 -4.18
C MET A 214 -6.12 -15.99 -3.63
N ASP A 215 -6.32 -17.12 -4.30
CA ASP A 215 -5.76 -18.43 -3.91
C ASP A 215 -4.22 -18.51 -4.03
N THR A 216 -3.61 -17.55 -4.72
CA THR A 216 -2.14 -17.45 -4.83
C THR A 216 -1.50 -16.68 -3.68
N TRP A 217 -2.29 -16.06 -2.81
CA TRP A 217 -1.81 -15.21 -1.72
C TRP A 217 -1.96 -15.88 -0.36
N THR A 218 -0.92 -15.79 0.44
CA THR A 218 -0.90 -16.34 1.80
C THR A 218 -0.25 -15.35 2.76
N LEU A 219 -0.83 -15.21 3.96
CA LEU A 219 -0.19 -14.54 5.08
C LEU A 219 0.51 -15.60 5.94
N ASN A 220 1.83 -15.63 5.89
CA ASN A 220 2.65 -16.52 6.71
C ASN A 220 3.01 -15.80 8.00
N SER A 221 2.68 -16.36 9.16
CA SER A 221 2.97 -15.78 10.46
C SER A 221 3.38 -16.83 11.47
N LEU A 222 4.15 -16.41 12.49
CA LEU A 222 4.56 -17.24 13.63
C LEU A 222 3.50 -17.29 14.74
N GLY A 223 2.42 -16.53 14.61
CA GLY A 223 1.34 -16.47 15.59
C GLY A 223 0.21 -15.57 15.15
N ALA A 224 -0.75 -15.33 16.03
CA ALA A 224 -1.84 -14.39 15.77
C ALA A 224 -1.30 -12.97 15.57
N ALA A 225 -1.99 -12.16 14.79
CA ALA A 225 -1.57 -10.80 14.48
C ALA A 225 -2.51 -9.76 15.10
N PRO A 226 -2.03 -8.80 15.89
CA PRO A 226 -0.84 -8.85 16.76
C PRO A 226 -1.10 -9.67 18.03
N HIS A 227 -0.03 -10.09 18.72
CA HIS A 227 -0.16 -10.82 19.98
C HIS A 227 0.91 -10.41 20.99
N ILE A 228 0.66 -10.72 22.27
CA ILE A 228 1.67 -10.55 23.32
C ILE A 228 2.75 -11.59 23.09
N LEU A 229 3.99 -11.13 22.95
CA LEU A 229 5.15 -12.00 22.73
C LEU A 229 5.45 -12.81 24.00
N ASP A 230 5.54 -14.11 23.83
CA ASP A 230 5.81 -15.10 24.87
C ASP A 230 6.90 -16.05 24.35
N LEU A 231 8.06 -15.49 24.04
CA LEU A 231 9.17 -16.25 23.42
C LEU A 231 9.95 -17.08 24.43
N ASP A 232 9.90 -16.71 25.71
CA ASP A 232 10.63 -17.31 26.83
C ASP A 232 9.70 -17.86 27.94
N GLY A 233 8.40 -17.94 27.67
CA GLY A 233 7.39 -18.35 28.64
C GLY A 233 6.92 -17.22 29.56
N ASN A 234 7.47 -16.01 29.43
CA ASN A 234 7.11 -14.85 30.23
C ASN A 234 6.40 -13.78 29.38
N ARG A 235 5.13 -13.56 29.67
CA ARG A 235 4.32 -12.52 29.01
C ARG A 235 4.59 -11.12 29.52
N MET A 236 5.16 -11.01 30.72
CA MET A 236 5.51 -9.74 31.37
C MET A 236 6.96 -9.82 31.81
N LEU A 237 7.74 -8.84 31.42
CA LEU A 237 9.12 -8.69 31.81
C LEU A 237 9.19 -7.60 32.89
N ARG A 238 9.85 -7.91 34.03
CA ARG A 238 10.11 -6.90 35.05
C ARG A 238 11.22 -5.96 34.58
N GLU A 239 10.98 -4.69 34.65
CA GLU A 239 11.99 -3.69 34.33
C GLU A 239 13.06 -3.65 35.42
N ALA A 240 14.34 -3.65 35.02
CA ALA A 240 15.46 -3.72 35.96
C ALA A 240 15.70 -2.41 36.71
N SER A 241 15.22 -1.29 36.17
CA SER A 241 15.49 0.06 36.68
C SER A 241 14.29 0.73 37.36
N ALA A 242 13.10 0.13 37.28
CA ALA A 242 11.88 0.69 37.85
C ALA A 242 10.98 -0.42 38.41
N ASP A 243 10.07 -0.05 39.31
CA ASP A 243 9.01 -0.96 39.78
C ASP A 243 7.86 -1.00 38.77
N ALA A 244 8.18 -1.55 37.58
CA ALA A 244 7.28 -1.61 36.44
C ALA A 244 7.40 -2.96 35.71
N TYR A 245 6.35 -3.29 34.94
CA TYR A 245 6.34 -4.44 34.05
C TYR A 245 6.23 -3.96 32.61
N GLU A 246 7.03 -4.55 31.72
CA GLU A 246 6.99 -4.35 30.29
C GLU A 246 6.19 -5.49 29.63
N VAL A 247 5.22 -5.13 28.79
CA VAL A 247 4.50 -6.09 27.93
C VAL A 247 4.88 -5.81 26.50
N ARG A 248 5.39 -6.81 25.80
CA ARG A 248 5.78 -6.70 24.39
C ARG A 248 4.69 -7.24 23.50
N VAL A 249 4.17 -6.40 22.64
CA VAL A 249 3.23 -6.78 21.58
C VAL A 249 3.98 -6.79 20.25
N GLY A 250 3.81 -7.83 19.48
CA GLY A 250 4.50 -7.93 18.20
C GLY A 250 3.78 -8.83 17.21
N PHE A 251 4.26 -8.79 16.00
CA PHE A 251 3.83 -9.66 14.91
C PHE A 251 5.03 -10.02 14.04
N TYR A 252 5.23 -11.31 13.84
CA TYR A 252 6.26 -11.82 12.94
C TYR A 252 5.56 -12.55 11.81
N GLY A 253 5.54 -11.94 10.64
CA GLY A 253 4.92 -12.52 9.47
C GLY A 253 5.24 -11.75 8.21
N ASN A 254 4.88 -12.33 7.08
CA ASN A 254 4.95 -11.67 5.79
C ASN A 254 3.92 -12.24 4.82
N VAL A 255 3.55 -11.44 3.83
CA VAL A 255 2.68 -11.88 2.75
C VAL A 255 3.53 -12.60 1.70
N GLY A 256 3.09 -13.78 1.31
CA GLY A 256 3.65 -14.57 0.24
C GLY A 256 2.71 -14.67 -0.96
N CYS A 257 3.29 -14.69 -2.16
CA CYS A 257 2.55 -14.98 -3.40
C CYS A 257 3.22 -16.13 -4.14
N THR A 258 2.48 -17.21 -4.36
CA THR A 258 3.01 -18.41 -5.05
C THR A 258 3.10 -18.24 -6.56
N ALA A 259 2.26 -17.37 -7.14
CA ALA A 259 2.20 -17.13 -8.59
C ALA A 259 1.97 -15.64 -8.90
N PRO A 260 3.00 -14.78 -8.76
CA PRO A 260 2.84 -13.34 -9.04
C PRO A 260 2.34 -13.07 -10.46
N GLY A 261 2.75 -13.86 -11.45
CA GLY A 261 2.34 -13.75 -12.86
C GLY A 261 0.84 -13.96 -13.11
N TYR A 262 0.09 -14.47 -12.15
CA TYR A 262 -1.37 -14.61 -12.21
C TYR A 262 -2.11 -13.41 -11.60
N ASN A 263 -1.36 -12.38 -11.27
CA ASN A 263 -1.86 -11.14 -10.69
C ASN A 263 -1.43 -9.95 -11.55
N CYS A 264 -2.24 -8.90 -11.58
CA CYS A 264 -2.01 -7.74 -12.43
C CYS A 264 -2.11 -6.44 -11.64
N ARG A 265 -1.15 -5.55 -11.87
CA ARG A 265 -1.24 -4.14 -11.52
C ARG A 265 -1.68 -3.35 -12.74
N VAL A 266 -2.79 -2.62 -12.62
CA VAL A 266 -3.38 -1.79 -13.67
C VAL A 266 -3.17 -0.33 -13.29
N ALA A 267 -2.46 0.42 -14.12
CA ALA A 267 -2.41 1.88 -13.98
C ALA A 267 -3.68 2.47 -14.58
N LEU A 268 -4.36 3.32 -13.84
CA LEU A 268 -5.58 4.04 -14.22
C LEU A 268 -5.29 5.53 -14.43
N ALA A 269 -6.25 6.26 -14.99
CA ALA A 269 -6.13 7.70 -15.24
C ALA A 269 -6.33 8.52 -13.96
#